data_a18569d1a0223ba846bfc048f78e327d
#
_entry.id   a18569d1a0223ba846bfc048f78e327d
#
_cell.length_a   1.000
_cell.length_b   1.000
_cell.length_c   1.000
_cell.angle_alpha   90.00
_cell.angle_beta   90.00
_cell.angle_gamma   90.00
#
_symmetry.space_group_name_H-M   'P 1'
#
loop_
_entity.id
_entity.type
_entity.pdbx_description
1 polymer ?
#
loop_
_entity_poly.entity_id
_entity_poly.type
_entity_poly.pdbx_seq_one_letter_code
_entity_poly.pdbx_strand_id
1 'polypeptide(L)'
;NSLMAAACATLSFNTGAKTFTVDFGTGCLCADNRTRSGQLYFDYSMSTNTITPIYYRTPGFKMSITSNNYVVDGYTVNIGSKTIENTTPMSIPTGTNPGTNLTWSISANVSIAKPSNGGTVTWNCTRTKELLNTNDPNCYKGQAFPIDWTKAKVRLNGSANGMTAGGESYTASITNLVRDFGGCKIGNMYPFISGN
;
A
#
# COMPACT_ATOMS: atom_id res chain seq x y z
N ASN A 1 5.91 -7.08 1.39
CA ASN A 1 5.94 -8.42 2.02
C ASN A 1 6.74 -8.49 3.33
N SER A 2 7.54 -7.47 3.70
CA SER A 2 8.36 -7.50 4.91
C SER A 2 7.56 -7.43 6.22
N LEU A 3 6.37 -6.84 6.21
CA LEU A 3 5.48 -6.79 7.39
C LEU A 3 4.95 -8.18 7.80
N MET A 4 4.77 -9.08 6.85
CA MET A 4 4.23 -10.42 7.08
C MET A 4 5.31 -11.49 7.33
N ALA A 5 6.58 -11.14 7.17
CA ALA A 5 7.71 -12.06 7.38
C ALA A 5 8.28 -12.01 8.80
N ALA A 6 7.72 -11.21 9.70
CA ALA A 6 8.16 -11.17 11.09
C ALA A 6 7.60 -12.37 11.85
N ALA A 7 8.48 -13.23 12.35
CA ALA A 7 8.10 -14.43 13.11
C ALA A 7 7.29 -14.11 14.40
N CYS A 8 7.31 -12.86 14.85
CA CYS A 8 6.64 -12.39 16.06
C CYS A 8 5.28 -11.71 15.80
N ALA A 9 4.91 -11.43 14.53
CA ALA A 9 3.60 -10.86 14.21
C ALA A 9 2.55 -11.98 14.05
N THR A 10 1.41 -11.82 14.69
CA THR A 10 0.27 -12.74 14.58
C THR A 10 -0.73 -12.22 13.55
N LEU A 11 -1.19 -13.11 12.68
CA LEU A 11 -2.22 -12.85 11.69
C LEU A 11 -3.53 -13.52 12.09
N SER A 12 -4.60 -12.76 12.19
CA SER A 12 -5.94 -13.25 12.47
C SER A 12 -6.87 -12.88 11.32
N PHE A 13 -7.57 -13.86 10.76
CA PHE A 13 -8.47 -13.68 9.62
C PHE A 13 -9.93 -13.92 10.03
N ASN A 14 -10.82 -13.06 9.58
CA ASN A 14 -12.25 -13.26 9.61
C ASN A 14 -12.77 -13.27 8.16
N THR A 15 -12.91 -14.45 7.59
CA THR A 15 -13.31 -14.62 6.19
C THR A 15 -14.76 -14.21 5.96
N GLY A 16 -15.64 -14.39 6.96
CA GLY A 16 -17.04 -13.97 6.88
C GLY A 16 -17.20 -12.46 6.83
N ALA A 17 -16.43 -11.73 7.65
CA ALA A 17 -16.43 -10.27 7.65
C ALA A 17 -15.50 -9.68 6.58
N LYS A 18 -14.70 -10.49 5.90
CA LYS A 18 -13.67 -10.05 4.94
C LYS A 18 -12.67 -9.08 5.57
N THR A 19 -12.18 -9.42 6.76
CA THR A 19 -11.20 -8.62 7.51
C THR A 19 -10.03 -9.47 7.94
N PHE A 20 -8.89 -8.83 8.21
CA PHE A 20 -7.78 -9.45 8.92
C PHE A 20 -7.04 -8.43 9.78
N THR A 21 -6.38 -8.92 10.82
CA THR A 21 -5.57 -8.13 11.73
C THR A 21 -4.14 -8.63 11.72
N VAL A 22 -3.20 -7.71 11.71
CA VAL A 22 -1.78 -7.96 12.00
C VAL A 22 -1.51 -7.43 13.39
N ASP A 23 -1.19 -8.31 14.33
CA ASP A 23 -0.87 -7.98 15.72
C ASP A 23 0.63 -8.16 15.96
N PHE A 24 1.30 -7.08 16.33
CA PHE A 24 2.73 -7.06 16.66
C PHE A 24 2.98 -7.22 18.16
N GLY A 25 1.92 -7.40 18.97
CA GLY A 25 2.02 -7.53 20.40
C GLY A 25 2.65 -6.29 21.07
N THR A 26 3.46 -6.53 22.10
CA THR A 26 4.16 -5.46 22.84
C THR A 26 5.48 -5.02 22.21
N GLY A 27 6.01 -5.78 21.26
CA GLY A 27 7.23 -5.44 20.52
C GLY A 27 7.70 -6.58 19.64
N CYS A 28 7.78 -6.32 18.33
CA CYS A 28 8.14 -7.28 17.30
C CYS A 28 9.22 -6.68 16.39
N LEU A 29 10.43 -7.23 16.41
CA LEU A 29 11.50 -6.87 15.48
C LEU A 29 11.20 -7.50 14.12
N CYS A 30 10.93 -6.66 13.13
CA CYS A 30 10.58 -7.07 11.79
C CYS A 30 11.81 -7.23 10.88
N ALA A 31 11.62 -7.89 9.72
CA ALA A 31 12.69 -8.16 8.76
C ALA A 31 13.37 -6.90 8.16
N ASP A 32 12.76 -5.74 8.32
CA ASP A 32 13.32 -4.44 7.92
C ASP A 32 14.07 -3.74 9.07
N ASN A 33 14.43 -4.47 10.13
CA ASN A 33 15.11 -3.99 11.34
C ASN A 33 14.32 -2.89 12.11
N ARG A 34 13.01 -2.83 11.95
CA ARG A 34 12.14 -1.94 12.73
C ARG A 34 11.38 -2.72 13.78
N THR A 35 11.31 -2.15 14.97
CA THR A 35 10.47 -2.69 16.04
C THR A 35 9.07 -2.12 15.93
N ARG A 36 8.06 -2.99 15.91
CA ARG A 36 6.65 -2.63 15.86
C ARG A 36 5.89 -3.18 17.05
N SER A 37 4.88 -2.45 17.50
CA SER A 37 3.92 -2.94 18.50
C SER A 37 2.51 -2.46 18.14
N GLY A 38 1.48 -3.02 18.81
CA GLY A 38 0.08 -2.74 18.50
C GLY A 38 -0.42 -3.43 17.24
N GLN A 39 -1.50 -2.93 16.66
CA GLN A 39 -2.24 -3.65 15.64
C GLN A 39 -2.50 -2.80 14.39
N LEU A 40 -2.54 -3.48 13.25
CA LEU A 40 -3.08 -2.97 11.99
C LEU A 40 -4.31 -3.79 11.63
N TYR A 41 -5.42 -3.11 11.36
CA TYR A 41 -6.68 -3.70 10.98
C TYR A 41 -6.96 -3.45 9.49
N PHE A 42 -7.30 -4.50 8.77
CA PHE A 42 -7.54 -4.49 7.33
C PHE A 42 -8.96 -4.97 7.05
N ASP A 43 -9.73 -4.17 6.28
CA ASP A 43 -11.08 -4.48 5.88
C ASP A 43 -11.22 -4.36 4.35
N TYR A 44 -11.58 -5.46 3.69
CA TYR A 44 -11.81 -5.52 2.25
C TYR A 44 -13.26 -5.89 1.90
N SER A 45 -14.19 -5.72 2.85
CA SER A 45 -15.62 -5.99 2.66
C SER A 45 -16.26 -5.06 1.64
N MET A 46 -15.71 -3.85 1.44
CA MET A 46 -16.21 -2.84 0.50
C MET A 46 -15.82 -3.09 -0.96
N SER A 47 -15.15 -4.19 -1.26
CA SER A 47 -14.84 -4.57 -2.62
C SER A 47 -16.12 -4.84 -3.42
N THR A 48 -16.25 -4.19 -4.58
CA THR A 48 -17.47 -4.23 -5.41
C THR A 48 -17.52 -5.39 -6.39
N ASN A 49 -16.38 -6.03 -6.66
CA ASN A 49 -16.33 -7.18 -7.55
C ASN A 49 -16.90 -8.42 -6.86
N THR A 50 -17.77 -9.14 -7.56
CA THR A 50 -18.42 -10.37 -7.08
C THR A 50 -17.60 -11.65 -7.34
N ILE A 51 -16.49 -11.53 -8.07
CA ILE A 51 -15.57 -12.64 -8.35
C ILE A 51 -14.91 -13.11 -7.06
N THR A 52 -15.00 -14.38 -6.73
CA THR A 52 -14.40 -14.98 -5.54
C THR A 52 -13.35 -16.02 -5.96
N PRO A 53 -12.14 -16.00 -5.37
CA PRO A 53 -11.63 -15.04 -4.39
C PRO A 53 -11.26 -13.70 -5.03
N ILE A 54 -11.48 -12.61 -4.29
CA ILE A 54 -11.09 -11.28 -4.73
C ILE A 54 -9.62 -11.00 -4.34
N TYR A 55 -8.83 -10.54 -5.30
CA TYR A 55 -7.42 -10.27 -5.12
C TYR A 55 -7.12 -8.77 -5.29
N TYR A 56 -5.99 -8.33 -4.78
CA TYR A 56 -5.49 -6.95 -4.94
C TYR A 56 -5.50 -6.46 -6.40
N ARG A 57 -5.24 -7.35 -7.37
CA ARG A 57 -5.26 -7.03 -8.80
C ARG A 57 -6.64 -7.19 -9.46
N THR A 58 -7.63 -7.63 -8.74
CA THR A 58 -9.00 -7.75 -9.27
C THR A 58 -9.62 -6.35 -9.38
N PRO A 59 -10.15 -5.93 -10.55
CA PRO A 59 -10.89 -4.69 -10.67
C PRO A 59 -12.01 -4.61 -9.63
N GLY A 60 -12.19 -3.44 -8.99
CA GLY A 60 -13.15 -3.27 -7.90
C GLY A 60 -12.72 -3.80 -6.54
N PHE A 61 -11.49 -4.33 -6.40
CA PHE A 61 -10.91 -4.58 -5.07
C PHE A 61 -10.81 -3.29 -4.29
N LYS A 62 -11.27 -3.28 -3.06
CA LYS A 62 -11.16 -2.13 -2.15
C LYS A 62 -10.81 -2.61 -0.76
N MET A 63 -9.85 -1.94 -0.13
CA MET A 63 -9.39 -2.27 1.21
C MET A 63 -9.16 -0.99 2.00
N SER A 64 -9.66 -0.95 3.22
CA SER A 64 -9.30 0.07 4.21
C SER A 64 -8.33 -0.49 5.25
N ILE A 65 -7.49 0.38 5.78
CA ILE A 65 -6.48 0.06 6.80
C ILE A 65 -6.60 1.11 7.90
N THR A 66 -6.69 0.64 9.14
CA THR A 66 -6.63 1.47 10.34
C THR A 66 -5.62 0.90 11.32
N SER A 67 -5.25 1.68 12.34
CA SER A 67 -4.31 1.26 13.37
C SER A 67 -4.92 1.33 14.77
N ASN A 68 -4.45 0.48 15.67
CA ASN A 68 -4.78 0.51 17.08
C ASN A 68 -3.49 0.40 17.90
N ASN A 69 -3.17 1.44 18.67
CA ASN A 69 -1.93 1.53 19.47
C ASN A 69 -0.65 1.14 18.69
N TYR A 70 -0.64 1.47 17.40
CA TYR A 70 0.45 1.06 16.53
C TYR A 70 1.66 1.97 16.71
N VAL A 71 2.79 1.37 17.03
CA VAL A 71 4.06 2.08 17.26
C VAL A 71 5.13 1.47 16.38
N VAL A 72 6.01 2.31 15.82
CA VAL A 72 7.16 1.91 15.02
C VAL A 72 8.39 2.65 15.56
N ASP A 73 9.38 1.92 16.10
CA ASP A 73 10.62 2.48 16.65
C ASP A 73 10.38 3.62 17.67
N GLY A 74 9.34 3.47 18.50
CA GLY A 74 8.93 4.46 19.50
C GLY A 74 8.02 5.59 18.97
N TYR A 75 7.75 5.67 17.66
CA TYR A 75 6.83 6.63 17.07
C TYR A 75 5.42 6.06 17.07
N THR A 76 4.46 6.75 17.68
CA THR A 76 3.05 6.37 17.61
C THR A 76 2.49 6.74 16.23
N VAL A 77 2.04 5.77 15.48
CA VAL A 77 1.48 5.94 14.14
C VAL A 77 -0.02 5.70 14.17
N ASN A 78 -0.81 6.76 14.04
CA ASN A 78 -2.24 6.68 13.95
C ASN A 78 -2.68 6.77 12.48
N ILE A 79 -3.16 5.65 11.94
CA ILE A 79 -3.79 5.59 10.63
C ILE A 79 -5.29 5.80 10.84
N GLY A 80 -5.75 7.05 10.71
CA GLY A 80 -7.17 7.38 10.83
C GLY A 80 -7.97 6.74 9.70
N SER A 81 -7.41 6.80 8.47
CA SER A 81 -7.92 6.04 7.33
C SER A 81 -6.83 5.87 6.27
N LYS A 82 -6.75 4.69 5.68
CA LYS A 82 -5.99 4.47 4.45
C LYS A 82 -6.81 3.54 3.57
N THR A 83 -7.12 3.99 2.37
CA THR A 83 -7.90 3.21 1.40
C THR A 83 -7.04 2.89 0.18
N ILE A 84 -7.15 1.68 -0.31
CA ILE A 84 -6.55 1.22 -1.55
C ILE A 84 -7.67 0.61 -2.37
N GLU A 85 -7.88 1.12 -3.59
CA GLU A 85 -8.92 0.66 -4.49
C GLU A 85 -8.34 0.39 -5.88
N ASN A 86 -8.63 -0.79 -6.44
CA ASN A 86 -8.32 -1.07 -7.83
C ASN A 86 -9.39 -0.42 -8.70
N THR A 87 -9.01 0.62 -9.40
CA THR A 87 -9.88 1.45 -10.26
C THR A 87 -9.82 1.04 -11.73
N THR A 88 -9.17 -0.07 -12.05
CA THR A 88 -9.20 -0.65 -13.40
C THR A 88 -10.65 -0.96 -13.76
N PRO A 89 -11.12 -0.63 -14.99
CA PRO A 89 -12.49 -0.88 -15.41
C PRO A 89 -12.89 -2.34 -15.24
N MET A 90 -14.06 -2.61 -14.64
CA MET A 90 -14.56 -3.96 -14.37
C MET A 90 -15.01 -4.70 -15.64
N SER A 91 -15.21 -3.99 -16.74
CA SER A 91 -15.55 -4.57 -18.06
C SER A 91 -14.44 -5.43 -18.66
N ILE A 92 -13.25 -5.41 -18.06
CA ILE A 92 -12.10 -6.16 -18.53
C ILE A 92 -12.17 -7.59 -17.97
N PRO A 93 -12.33 -8.62 -18.83
CA PRO A 93 -12.37 -10.00 -18.36
C PRO A 93 -11.06 -10.39 -17.66
N THR A 94 -11.17 -11.05 -16.51
CA THR A 94 -10.00 -11.63 -15.83
C THR A 94 -9.31 -12.62 -16.77
N GLY A 95 -8.00 -12.51 -16.92
CA GLY A 95 -7.21 -13.42 -17.75
C GLY A 95 -6.99 -12.98 -19.19
N THR A 96 -7.60 -11.88 -19.62
CA THR A 96 -7.29 -11.25 -20.91
C THR A 96 -6.39 -10.02 -20.72
N ASN A 97 -5.52 -9.76 -21.70
CA ASN A 97 -4.81 -8.47 -21.73
C ASN A 97 -5.77 -7.42 -22.32
N PRO A 98 -6.27 -6.47 -21.52
CA PRO A 98 -7.28 -5.52 -21.99
C PRO A 98 -6.69 -4.38 -22.82
N GLY A 99 -5.38 -4.36 -23.06
CA GLY A 99 -4.69 -3.22 -23.65
C GLY A 99 -4.64 -1.97 -22.74
N THR A 100 -5.12 -2.09 -21.49
CA THR A 100 -5.06 -1.03 -20.48
C THR A 100 -4.22 -1.45 -19.29
N ASN A 101 -3.59 -0.49 -18.64
CA ASN A 101 -2.82 -0.74 -17.44
C ASN A 101 -3.74 -0.99 -16.22
N LEU A 102 -3.27 -1.81 -15.28
CA LEU A 102 -3.92 -1.91 -13.97
C LEU A 102 -3.68 -0.61 -13.19
N THR A 103 -4.75 -0.06 -12.62
CA THR A 103 -4.72 1.20 -11.90
C THR A 103 -5.27 1.04 -10.48
N TRP A 104 -4.70 1.80 -9.56
CA TRP A 104 -5.18 1.89 -8.17
C TRP A 104 -5.24 3.34 -7.73
N SER A 105 -6.28 3.66 -6.98
CA SER A 105 -6.37 4.87 -6.16
C SER A 105 -5.95 4.53 -4.73
N ILE A 106 -5.18 5.42 -4.11
CA ILE A 106 -4.71 5.29 -2.74
C ILE A 106 -4.97 6.63 -2.06
N SER A 107 -5.69 6.62 -0.95
CA SER A 107 -5.82 7.77 -0.06
C SER A 107 -5.37 7.39 1.34
N ALA A 108 -4.81 8.35 2.08
CA ALA A 108 -4.43 8.12 3.47
C ALA A 108 -4.52 9.41 4.28
N ASN A 109 -4.94 9.25 5.53
CA ASN A 109 -4.87 10.24 6.59
C ASN A 109 -4.12 9.61 7.77
N VAL A 110 -2.95 10.14 8.08
CA VAL A 110 -2.04 9.56 9.07
C VAL A 110 -1.49 10.66 9.96
N SER A 111 -1.37 10.38 11.25
CA SER A 111 -0.56 11.20 12.16
C SER A 111 0.55 10.36 12.81
N ILE A 112 1.70 10.96 13.02
CA ILE A 112 2.88 10.33 13.61
C ILE A 112 3.34 11.19 14.78
N ALA A 113 3.11 10.73 15.99
CA ALA A 113 3.63 11.39 17.19
C ALA A 113 5.06 10.91 17.47
N LYS A 114 5.96 11.86 17.64
CA LYS A 114 7.35 11.58 18.00
C LYS A 114 7.46 11.24 19.49
N PRO A 115 8.37 10.35 19.87
CA PRO A 115 8.61 10.06 21.28
C PRO A 115 9.04 11.34 22.04
N SER A 116 8.94 11.30 23.38
CA SER A 116 9.38 12.38 24.28
C SER A 116 8.73 13.74 23.96
N ASN A 117 7.47 13.78 23.58
CA ASN A 117 6.72 14.98 23.21
C ASN A 117 7.37 15.81 22.08
N GLY A 118 8.08 15.15 21.18
CA GLY A 118 8.77 15.76 20.03
C GLY A 118 7.85 16.30 18.93
N GLY A 119 6.54 16.46 19.23
CA GLY A 119 5.52 16.97 18.30
C GLY A 119 4.90 15.88 17.43
N THR A 120 3.90 16.27 16.64
CA THR A 120 3.15 15.38 15.75
C THR A 120 3.25 15.84 14.31
N VAL A 121 3.60 14.93 13.43
CA VAL A 121 3.52 15.12 11.98
C VAL A 121 2.18 14.61 11.50
N THR A 122 1.46 15.37 10.68
CA THR A 122 0.26 14.90 9.98
C THR A 122 0.55 14.74 8.49
N TRP A 123 -0.09 13.77 7.87
CA TRP A 123 0.08 13.49 6.47
C TRP A 123 -1.22 13.00 5.85
N ASN A 124 -1.72 13.77 4.89
CA ASN A 124 -2.85 13.42 4.06
C ASN A 124 -2.37 13.25 2.63
N CYS A 125 -2.75 12.20 1.95
CA CYS A 125 -2.38 12.03 0.57
C CYS A 125 -3.47 11.39 -0.27
N THR A 126 -3.44 11.72 -1.56
CA THR A 126 -4.14 10.99 -2.62
C THR A 126 -3.12 10.64 -3.69
N ARG A 127 -3.14 9.38 -4.14
CA ARG A 127 -2.22 8.87 -5.15
C ARG A 127 -2.94 7.96 -6.12
N THR A 128 -2.52 8.00 -7.37
CA THR A 128 -2.78 6.95 -8.35
C THR A 128 -1.51 6.15 -8.58
N LYS A 129 -1.68 4.85 -8.65
CA LYS A 129 -0.62 3.90 -8.99
C LYS A 129 -1.07 3.17 -10.25
N GLU A 130 -0.20 3.08 -11.23
CA GLU A 130 -0.48 2.44 -12.51
C GLU A 130 0.63 1.44 -12.83
N LEU A 131 0.27 0.20 -13.12
CA LEU A 131 1.19 -0.83 -13.59
C LEU A 131 1.27 -0.74 -15.12
N LEU A 132 2.42 -0.26 -15.64
CA LEU A 132 2.60 0.04 -17.05
C LEU A 132 2.91 -1.17 -17.94
N ASN A 133 3.08 -2.34 -17.34
CA ASN A 133 3.43 -3.53 -18.09
C ASN A 133 2.19 -4.21 -18.69
N THR A 134 1.77 -3.78 -19.87
CA THR A 134 0.68 -4.38 -20.63
C THR A 134 1.09 -5.64 -21.39
N ASN A 135 2.40 -5.95 -21.48
CA ASN A 135 2.94 -7.06 -22.26
C ASN A 135 3.05 -8.36 -21.47
N ASP A 136 2.95 -8.32 -20.15
CA ASP A 136 2.92 -9.53 -19.32
C ASP A 136 1.47 -10.03 -19.18
N PRO A 137 1.10 -11.16 -19.80
CA PRO A 137 -0.25 -11.70 -19.72
C PRO A 137 -0.66 -12.05 -18.29
N ASN A 138 0.30 -12.22 -17.37
CA ASN A 138 0.01 -12.53 -15.97
C ASN A 138 -0.44 -11.29 -15.17
N CYS A 139 -0.22 -10.08 -15.65
CA CYS A 139 -0.67 -8.86 -14.97
C CYS A 139 -2.17 -8.87 -14.67
N TYR A 140 -2.96 -9.49 -15.55
CA TYR A 140 -4.43 -9.48 -15.50
C TYR A 140 -5.06 -10.76 -14.97
N LYS A 141 -4.28 -11.79 -14.68
CA LYS A 141 -4.78 -13.10 -14.26
C LYS A 141 -5.06 -13.24 -12.77
N GLY A 142 -5.04 -12.15 -12.01
CA GLY A 142 -5.20 -12.19 -10.55
C GLY A 142 -3.90 -12.61 -9.83
N GLN A 143 -3.95 -12.71 -8.48
CA GLN A 143 -2.76 -13.00 -7.67
C GLN A 143 -2.25 -14.45 -7.78
N ALA A 144 -3.07 -15.37 -8.29
CA ALA A 144 -2.65 -16.74 -8.53
C ALA A 144 -1.54 -16.83 -9.59
N PHE A 145 -1.37 -15.79 -10.40
CA PHE A 145 -0.35 -15.72 -11.45
C PHE A 145 0.64 -14.62 -11.11
N PRO A 146 1.92 -14.96 -10.88
CA PRO A 146 2.93 -13.96 -10.53
C PRO A 146 3.15 -12.97 -11.69
N ILE A 147 3.42 -11.72 -11.33
CA ILE A 147 3.87 -10.71 -12.29
C ILE A 147 5.35 -10.98 -12.59
N ASP A 148 5.71 -10.88 -13.86
CA ASP A 148 7.12 -10.82 -14.26
C ASP A 148 7.69 -9.43 -13.89
N TRP A 149 8.25 -9.33 -12.72
CA TRP A 149 8.82 -8.09 -12.21
C TRP A 149 10.01 -7.59 -13.02
N THR A 150 10.66 -8.45 -13.82
CA THR A 150 11.74 -8.02 -14.72
C THR A 150 11.24 -7.13 -15.85
N LYS A 151 9.94 -7.08 -16.08
CA LYS A 151 9.28 -6.25 -17.08
C LYS A 151 8.41 -5.16 -16.47
N ALA A 152 8.22 -5.18 -15.17
CA ALA A 152 7.24 -4.32 -14.51
C ALA A 152 7.77 -2.90 -14.33
N LYS A 153 6.93 -1.93 -14.72
CA LYS A 153 7.11 -0.50 -14.42
C LYS A 153 5.86 0.02 -13.72
N VAL A 154 6.06 0.88 -12.75
CA VAL A 154 4.96 1.48 -11.98
C VAL A 154 5.07 2.99 -12.07
N ARG A 155 3.99 3.62 -12.53
CA ARG A 155 3.82 5.07 -12.51
C ARG A 155 3.05 5.49 -11.28
N LEU A 156 3.50 6.57 -10.65
CA LEU A 156 2.85 7.21 -9.51
C LEU A 156 2.53 8.66 -9.85
N ASN A 157 1.31 9.09 -9.53
CA ASN A 157 0.89 10.48 -9.52
C ASN A 157 0.18 10.77 -8.21
N GLY A 158 0.13 12.04 -7.81
CA GLY A 158 -0.65 12.42 -6.65
C GLY A 158 -0.11 13.61 -5.90
N SER A 159 -0.74 13.87 -4.75
CA SER A 159 -0.36 14.97 -3.87
C SER A 159 -0.43 14.54 -2.41
N ALA A 160 0.25 15.29 -1.58
CA ALA A 160 0.17 15.17 -0.13
C ALA A 160 0.22 16.56 0.49
N ASN A 161 -0.40 16.70 1.65
CA ASN A 161 -0.31 17.86 2.51
C ASN A 161 -0.31 17.44 3.98
N GLY A 162 0.11 18.33 4.84
CA GLY A 162 0.13 18.05 6.27
C GLY A 162 0.82 19.15 7.05
N MET A 163 1.18 18.80 8.29
CA MET A 163 1.93 19.66 9.19
C MET A 163 3.19 18.95 9.67
N THR A 164 4.28 19.66 9.79
CA THR A 164 5.51 19.19 10.42
C THR A 164 5.31 19.12 11.95
N ALA A 165 6.24 18.46 12.65
CA ALA A 165 6.23 18.42 14.11
C ALA A 165 6.39 19.82 14.75
N GLY A 166 6.94 20.79 14.04
CA GLY A 166 7.05 22.19 14.45
C GLY A 166 5.79 23.03 14.18
N GLY A 167 4.73 22.43 13.59
CA GLY A 167 3.49 23.14 13.28
C GLY A 167 3.47 23.86 11.93
N GLU A 168 4.48 23.66 11.09
CA GLU A 168 4.54 24.25 9.76
C GLU A 168 3.77 23.39 8.75
N SER A 169 2.94 24.02 7.92
CA SER A 169 2.25 23.33 6.84
C SER A 169 3.20 23.01 5.68
N TYR A 170 2.95 21.89 5.02
CA TYR A 170 3.67 21.51 3.80
C TYR A 170 2.72 20.91 2.76
N THR A 171 3.13 21.02 1.51
CA THR A 171 2.51 20.34 0.37
C THR A 171 3.58 19.65 -0.44
N ALA A 172 3.21 18.53 -1.06
CA ALA A 172 4.08 17.79 -1.98
C ALA A 172 3.25 17.27 -3.15
N SER A 173 3.85 17.19 -4.32
CA SER A 173 3.23 16.63 -5.52
C SER A 173 4.15 15.59 -6.15
N ILE A 174 3.57 14.61 -6.80
CA ILE A 174 4.25 13.59 -7.59
C ILE A 174 3.61 13.61 -8.97
N THR A 175 4.41 13.80 -10.01
CA THR A 175 3.92 13.83 -11.39
C THR A 175 4.72 12.85 -12.24
N ASN A 176 4.02 11.83 -12.75
CA ASN A 176 4.57 10.82 -13.65
C ASN A 176 5.86 10.14 -13.13
N LEU A 177 5.96 9.95 -11.81
CA LEU A 177 7.11 9.30 -11.19
C LEU A 177 7.10 7.81 -11.54
N VAL A 178 8.05 7.35 -12.34
CA VAL A 178 8.13 5.97 -12.83
C VAL A 178 9.25 5.21 -12.12
N ARG A 179 8.89 4.08 -11.52
CA ARG A 179 9.83 3.09 -10.97
C ARG A 179 9.90 1.90 -11.91
N ASP A 180 11.11 1.52 -12.29
CA ASP A 180 11.39 0.34 -13.10
C ASP A 180 11.90 -0.80 -12.21
N PHE A 181 11.14 -1.89 -12.13
CA PHE A 181 11.52 -3.07 -11.35
C PHE A 181 12.39 -4.05 -12.14
N GLY A 182 12.52 -3.85 -13.46
CA GLY A 182 13.44 -4.60 -14.32
C GLY A 182 14.85 -4.00 -14.37
N GLY A 183 15.00 -2.77 -13.85
CA GLY A 183 16.30 -2.06 -13.84
C GLY A 183 17.24 -2.52 -12.74
N CYS A 184 18.45 -1.97 -12.77
CA CYS A 184 19.44 -2.20 -11.73
C CYS A 184 18.97 -1.63 -10.38
N LYS A 185 19.21 -2.38 -9.31
CA LYS A 185 18.97 -1.90 -7.95
C LYS A 185 20.12 -0.98 -7.50
N ILE A 186 19.76 0.06 -6.76
CA ILE A 186 20.72 0.84 -5.97
C ILE A 186 20.50 0.41 -4.51
N GLY A 187 21.43 -0.36 -3.97
CA GLY A 187 21.23 -1.06 -2.70
C GLY A 187 20.05 -2.02 -2.79
N ASN A 188 19.07 -1.89 -1.89
CA ASN A 188 17.86 -2.71 -1.84
C ASN A 188 16.65 -2.08 -2.56
N MET A 189 16.83 -0.95 -3.25
CA MET A 189 15.75 -0.20 -3.87
C MET A 189 15.89 -0.13 -5.39
N TYR A 190 14.78 -0.25 -6.08
CA TYR A 190 14.70 0.09 -7.50
C TYR A 190 14.57 1.61 -7.64
N PRO A 191 15.42 2.27 -8.44
CA PRO A 191 15.36 3.72 -8.61
C PRO A 191 14.12 4.16 -9.38
N PHE A 192 13.78 5.43 -9.21
CA PHE A 192 12.88 6.10 -10.14
C PHE A 192 13.68 6.49 -11.38
N ILE A 193 13.07 6.31 -12.55
CA ILE A 193 13.72 6.53 -13.86
C ILE A 193 13.19 7.79 -14.56
N SER A 194 12.07 8.33 -14.14
CA SER A 194 11.48 9.56 -14.69
C SER A 194 10.42 10.13 -13.76
N GLY A 195 10.02 11.38 -13.98
CA GLY A 195 8.98 12.09 -13.27
C GLY A 195 9.53 13.10 -12.24
N ASN A 196 8.61 13.86 -11.63
CA ASN A 196 8.87 14.85 -10.56
C ASN A 196 8.04 14.53 -9.32
#